data_e2d0a09fb7e9e6a17792d267a72a75ef
#
_entry.id   e2d0a09fb7e9e6a17792d267a72a75ef
#
_cell.length_a   1.000
_cell.length_b   1.000
_cell.length_c   1.000
_cell.angle_alpha   90.00
_cell.angle_beta   90.00
_cell.angle_gamma   90.00
#
_symmetry.space_group_name_H-M   'P 1'
#
loop_
_entity.id
_entity.type
_entity.pdbx_description
1 polymer ?
#
loop_
_entity_poly.entity_id
_entity_poly.type
_entity_poly.pdbx_seq_one_letter_code
_entity_poly.pdbx_strand_id
1 'polypeptide(L)'
;MCNFSNDEDRFGYIVDTPEIRGLIDETQRLMREITDDAERVEALQPAFAKLLGADGWLPEQYGSPDLESGMGGGIGQYALYRAEDGSLCLFSLVIPAGASTPIHDHLAWGLIGVYRGEQAETIYQRMDDGHDENRADLEVSKELRVREGEFYTLLPPADDIHYVTTISEGASVSIHLLANDTACVWRHKFEPEAGTVEAFRSGYSNAACVNEEREPVR
;
A
#
# COMPACT_ATOMS: atom_id res chain seq x y z
N MET A 1 31.07 1.48 -10.41
CA MET A 1 30.73 0.15 -9.87
C MET A 1 30.28 0.37 -8.44
N CYS A 2 29.00 0.60 -8.20
CA CYS A 2 28.44 0.65 -6.85
C CYS A 2 28.15 -0.80 -6.45
N ASN A 3 28.88 -1.29 -5.45
CA ASN A 3 28.59 -2.56 -4.81
C ASN A 3 27.23 -2.42 -4.11
N PHE A 4 26.19 -2.97 -4.68
CA PHE A 4 25.02 -3.36 -3.92
C PHE A 4 25.44 -4.58 -3.09
N SER A 5 25.70 -4.36 -1.79
CA SER A 5 25.86 -5.45 -0.83
C SER A 5 24.51 -6.19 -0.77
N ASN A 6 24.54 -7.51 -0.82
CA ASN A 6 23.44 -8.44 -0.65
C ASN A 6 22.76 -8.27 0.72
N ASP A 7 21.88 -7.29 0.83
CA ASP A 7 20.89 -7.16 1.90
C ASP A 7 19.52 -7.39 1.25
N GLU A 8 19.31 -8.60 0.73
CA GLU A 8 18.07 -8.94 0.01
C GLU A 8 16.85 -8.94 0.95
N ASP A 9 17.05 -9.11 2.26
CA ASP A 9 16.02 -9.22 3.28
C ASP A 9 16.01 -7.98 4.19
N ARG A 10 15.53 -6.86 3.69
CA ARG A 10 15.49 -5.63 4.50
C ARG A 10 14.23 -5.58 5.37
N PHE A 11 14.44 -5.78 6.67
CA PHE A 11 13.46 -5.50 7.73
C PHE A 11 13.89 -4.29 8.57
N GLY A 12 12.99 -3.83 9.44
CA GLY A 12 13.19 -2.63 10.24
C GLY A 12 13.09 -1.35 9.41
N TYR A 13 13.84 -0.35 9.79
CA TYR A 13 13.87 0.95 9.12
C TYR A 13 14.79 0.93 7.90
N ILE A 14 14.20 0.94 6.70
CA ILE A 14 14.91 1.11 5.43
C ILE A 14 15.20 2.60 5.20
N VAL A 15 14.23 3.44 5.57
CA VAL A 15 14.39 4.89 5.68
C VAL A 15 14.27 5.26 7.15
N ASP A 16 15.37 5.74 7.72
CA ASP A 16 15.47 6.04 9.15
C ASP A 16 15.47 7.55 9.37
N THR A 17 14.27 8.12 9.54
CA THR A 17 14.08 9.54 9.86
C THR A 17 13.25 9.70 11.13
N PRO A 18 13.35 10.84 11.84
CA PRO A 18 12.53 11.10 13.02
C PRO A 18 11.03 11.04 12.74
N GLU A 19 10.59 11.43 11.54
CA GLU A 19 9.20 11.42 11.09
C GLU A 19 8.66 10.00 11.00
N ILE A 20 9.40 9.10 10.32
CA ILE A 20 9.05 7.68 10.20
C ILE A 20 9.08 7.00 11.57
N ARG A 21 10.15 7.23 12.37
CA ARG A 21 10.23 6.67 13.72
C ARG A 21 9.04 7.06 14.57
N GLY A 22 8.66 8.34 14.56
CA GLY A 22 7.53 8.84 15.33
C GLY A 22 6.20 8.17 14.94
N LEU A 23 5.97 7.93 13.63
CA LEU A 23 4.79 7.22 13.17
C LEU A 23 4.83 5.74 13.57
N ILE A 24 5.95 5.05 13.35
CA ILE A 24 6.06 3.62 13.65
C ILE A 24 5.97 3.35 15.16
N ASP A 25 6.64 4.16 15.99
CA ASP A 25 6.56 4.02 17.46
C ASP A 25 5.12 4.20 17.95
N GLU A 26 4.40 5.20 17.44
CA GLU A 26 3.00 5.43 17.78
C GLU A 26 2.10 4.29 17.28
N THR A 27 2.32 3.80 16.06
CA THR A 27 1.57 2.66 15.50
C THR A 27 1.75 1.42 16.37
N GLN A 28 2.98 1.08 16.70
CA GLN A 28 3.27 -0.08 17.56
C GLN A 28 2.71 0.08 18.97
N ARG A 29 2.68 1.29 19.52
CA ARG A 29 2.03 1.56 20.82
C ARG A 29 0.53 1.28 20.73
N LEU A 30 -0.15 1.85 19.73
CA LEU A 30 -1.59 1.67 19.54
C LEU A 30 -1.96 0.21 19.21
N MET A 31 -1.13 -0.51 18.46
CA MET A 31 -1.34 -1.96 18.24
C MET A 31 -1.31 -2.79 19.52
N ARG A 32 -0.56 -2.35 20.53
CA ARG A 32 -0.55 -3.03 21.85
C ARG A 32 -1.72 -2.64 22.75
N GLU A 33 -2.22 -1.42 22.63
CA GLU A 33 -3.22 -0.84 23.52
C GLU A 33 -4.66 -0.98 23.02
N ILE A 34 -4.86 -0.99 21.69
CA ILE A 34 -6.18 -1.02 21.06
C ILE A 34 -6.31 -2.30 20.23
N THR A 35 -7.33 -3.09 20.51
CA THR A 35 -7.59 -4.36 19.79
C THR A 35 -8.54 -4.19 18.60
N ASP A 36 -9.41 -3.19 18.62
CA ASP A 36 -10.33 -2.87 17.55
C ASP A 36 -9.60 -2.09 16.44
N ASP A 37 -9.69 -2.59 15.20
CA ASP A 37 -8.96 -2.01 14.07
C ASP A 37 -9.49 -0.62 13.68
N ALA A 38 -10.80 -0.38 13.78
CA ALA A 38 -11.38 0.92 13.45
C ALA A 38 -10.97 1.99 14.46
N GLU A 39 -11.00 1.66 15.77
CA GLU A 39 -10.54 2.55 16.83
C GLU A 39 -9.03 2.84 16.68
N ARG A 40 -8.24 1.83 16.31
CA ARG A 40 -6.79 1.97 16.10
C ARG A 40 -6.48 2.89 14.92
N VAL A 41 -7.14 2.68 13.79
CA VAL A 41 -6.98 3.50 12.58
C VAL A 41 -7.40 4.95 12.85
N GLU A 42 -8.49 5.18 13.59
CA GLU A 42 -8.91 6.52 13.99
C GLU A 42 -7.85 7.20 14.88
N ALA A 43 -7.31 6.49 15.87
CA ALA A 43 -6.27 7.00 16.75
C ALA A 43 -4.94 7.30 16.03
N LEU A 44 -4.65 6.63 14.91
CA LEU A 44 -3.45 6.82 14.09
C LEU A 44 -3.50 8.06 13.19
N GLN A 45 -4.68 8.55 12.84
CA GLN A 45 -4.83 9.63 11.86
C GLN A 45 -3.97 10.87 12.16
N PRO A 46 -3.86 11.38 13.41
CA PRO A 46 -3.04 12.55 13.68
C PRO A 46 -1.55 12.34 13.41
N ALA A 47 -1.02 11.14 13.74
CA ALA A 47 0.39 10.80 13.49
C ALA A 47 0.67 10.63 12.00
N PHE A 48 -0.26 10.03 11.26
CA PHE A 48 -0.16 9.86 9.81
C PHE A 48 -0.26 11.21 9.07
N ALA A 49 -1.21 12.07 9.45
CA ALA A 49 -1.32 13.43 8.92
C ALA A 49 -0.05 14.25 9.15
N LYS A 50 0.57 14.09 10.31
CA LYS A 50 1.86 14.75 10.62
C LYS A 50 2.98 14.28 9.68
N LEU A 51 3.07 12.98 9.39
CA LEU A 51 4.04 12.45 8.42
C LEU A 51 3.80 13.01 7.03
N LEU A 52 2.54 13.00 6.54
CA LEU A 52 2.20 13.50 5.21
C LEU A 52 2.49 14.99 5.05
N GLY A 53 2.29 15.79 6.10
CA GLY A 53 2.52 17.22 6.09
C GLY A 53 3.97 17.65 6.36
N ALA A 54 4.89 16.71 6.61
CA ALA A 54 6.30 17.01 6.82
C ALA A 54 7.07 17.00 5.50
N ASP A 55 7.98 17.97 5.33
CA ASP A 55 8.80 18.10 4.13
C ASP A 55 10.12 17.32 4.25
N GLY A 56 10.60 16.79 3.12
CA GLY A 56 11.99 16.32 2.95
C GLY A 56 12.36 15.02 3.68
N TRP A 57 11.42 14.33 4.30
CA TRP A 57 11.69 13.07 5.00
C TRP A 57 11.76 11.85 4.05
N LEU A 58 11.11 11.92 2.87
CA LEU A 58 11.15 10.87 1.86
C LEU A 58 12.31 11.11 0.90
N PRO A 59 13.35 10.24 0.85
CA PRO A 59 14.43 10.35 -0.13
C PRO A 59 13.89 10.28 -1.56
N GLU A 60 14.45 11.08 -2.47
CA GLU A 60 13.99 11.23 -3.85
C GLU A 60 13.88 9.89 -4.61
N GLN A 61 14.80 8.97 -4.37
CA GLN A 61 14.80 7.65 -4.98
C GLN A 61 13.55 6.82 -4.67
N TYR A 62 12.94 7.03 -3.51
CA TYR A 62 11.70 6.35 -3.08
C TYR A 62 10.43 7.14 -3.42
N GLY A 63 10.59 8.26 -4.10
CA GLY A 63 9.52 9.08 -4.66
C GLY A 63 9.58 9.19 -6.18
N SER A 64 10.33 8.29 -6.85
CA SER A 64 10.54 8.29 -8.31
C SER A 64 9.98 7.02 -8.95
N PRO A 65 9.48 7.10 -10.21
CA PRO A 65 9.05 5.92 -10.96
C PRO A 65 10.15 4.86 -11.10
N ASP A 66 9.74 3.59 -11.18
CA ASP A 66 10.62 2.45 -11.41
C ASP A 66 10.25 1.76 -12.72
N LEU A 67 11.03 2.04 -13.78
CA LEU A 67 10.78 1.51 -15.12
C LEU A 67 11.08 0.01 -15.24
N GLU A 68 11.81 -0.56 -14.27
CA GLU A 68 12.17 -1.98 -14.23
C GLU A 68 11.27 -2.78 -13.28
N SER A 69 10.31 -2.12 -12.62
CA SER A 69 9.37 -2.74 -11.70
C SER A 69 8.54 -3.84 -12.36
N GLY A 70 8.39 -4.95 -11.65
CA GLY A 70 7.51 -6.07 -12.04
C GLY A 70 6.03 -5.71 -12.10
N MET A 71 5.62 -4.57 -11.53
CA MET A 71 4.23 -4.08 -11.57
C MET A 71 3.85 -3.49 -12.92
N GLY A 72 4.83 -3.17 -13.78
CA GLY A 72 4.61 -2.54 -15.08
C GLY A 72 4.27 -1.04 -14.99
N GLY A 73 4.13 -0.39 -16.15
CA GLY A 73 3.74 1.02 -16.23
C GLY A 73 4.69 2.02 -15.55
N GLY A 74 5.86 1.60 -15.11
CA GLY A 74 6.80 2.43 -14.36
C GLY A 74 6.38 2.68 -12.90
N ILE A 75 5.44 1.89 -12.37
CA ILE A 75 5.01 1.98 -10.96
C ILE A 75 6.14 1.50 -10.06
N GLY A 76 6.58 2.36 -9.13
CA GLY A 76 7.56 2.01 -8.10
C GLY A 76 6.89 1.79 -6.74
N GLN A 77 7.18 0.70 -6.07
CA GLN A 77 6.73 0.40 -4.71
C GLN A 77 7.94 0.18 -3.81
N TYR A 78 8.18 1.12 -2.90
CA TYR A 78 9.40 1.13 -2.11
C TYR A 78 9.11 0.94 -0.63
N ALA A 79 9.61 -0.13 -0.04
CA ALA A 79 9.58 -0.34 1.40
C ALA A 79 10.36 0.77 2.12
N LEU A 80 9.76 1.35 3.15
CA LEU A 80 10.37 2.36 4.03
C LEU A 80 10.56 1.80 5.45
N TYR A 81 9.64 0.95 5.89
CA TYR A 81 9.72 0.16 7.12
C TYR A 81 8.99 -1.17 6.92
N ARG A 82 9.55 -2.26 7.46
CA ARG A 82 8.92 -3.59 7.50
C ARG A 82 9.16 -4.22 8.87
N ALA A 83 8.11 -4.63 9.55
CA ALA A 83 8.25 -5.42 10.78
C ALA A 83 8.79 -6.82 10.46
N GLU A 84 9.71 -7.35 11.28
CA GLU A 84 10.31 -8.67 11.08
C GLU A 84 9.29 -9.81 11.10
N ASP A 85 8.22 -9.64 11.87
CA ASP A 85 7.12 -10.59 11.99
C ASP A 85 6.02 -10.42 10.91
N GLY A 86 6.22 -9.49 9.97
CA GLY A 86 5.27 -9.18 8.90
C GLY A 86 4.01 -8.45 9.34
N SER A 87 3.91 -8.03 10.61
CA SER A 87 2.67 -7.45 11.19
C SER A 87 2.40 -6.01 10.76
N LEU A 88 3.39 -5.33 10.18
CA LEU A 88 3.30 -3.91 9.82
C LEU A 88 4.26 -3.58 8.69
N CYS A 89 3.80 -2.78 7.71
CA CYS A 89 4.67 -2.15 6.74
C CYS A 89 4.33 -0.67 6.53
N LEU A 90 5.35 0.10 6.14
CA LEU A 90 5.24 1.45 5.60
C LEU A 90 5.95 1.47 4.26
N PHE A 91 5.27 1.92 3.21
CA PHE A 91 5.89 2.03 1.89
C PHE A 91 5.38 3.25 1.12
N SER A 92 6.17 3.71 0.14
CA SER A 92 5.74 4.66 -0.86
C SER A 92 5.36 3.93 -2.14
N LEU A 93 4.23 4.34 -2.75
CA LEU A 93 3.79 3.91 -4.07
C LEU A 93 3.87 5.10 -5.01
N VAL A 94 4.66 4.95 -6.07
CA VAL A 94 4.85 5.97 -7.10
C VAL A 94 4.15 5.52 -8.37
N ILE A 95 3.15 6.27 -8.79
CA ILE A 95 2.37 5.98 -10.01
C ILE A 95 2.63 7.09 -11.02
N PRO A 96 3.23 6.80 -12.19
CA PRO A 96 3.40 7.79 -13.26
C PRO A 96 2.10 8.43 -13.72
N ALA A 97 2.18 9.63 -14.31
CA ALA A 97 1.02 10.33 -14.84
C ALA A 97 0.23 9.45 -15.82
N GLY A 98 -1.08 9.30 -15.60
CA GLY A 98 -1.96 8.49 -16.41
C GLY A 98 -1.80 6.98 -16.28
N ALA A 99 -0.87 6.51 -15.43
CA ALA A 99 -0.79 5.10 -15.06
C ALA A 99 -1.75 4.77 -13.92
N SER A 100 -2.05 3.48 -13.76
CA SER A 100 -2.98 2.98 -12.76
C SER A 100 -2.58 1.62 -12.23
N THR A 101 -3.03 1.31 -11.02
CA THR A 101 -2.93 -0.04 -10.43
C THR A 101 -3.97 -0.97 -11.05
N PRO A 102 -3.84 -2.30 -10.96
CA PRO A 102 -5.00 -3.18 -11.12
C PRO A 102 -6.05 -2.90 -10.03
N ILE A 103 -7.27 -3.37 -10.19
CA ILE A 103 -8.23 -3.44 -9.08
C ILE A 103 -7.74 -4.55 -8.15
N HIS A 104 -7.50 -4.23 -6.88
CA HIS A 104 -6.88 -5.15 -5.93
C HIS A 104 -7.33 -4.89 -4.48
N ASP A 105 -7.14 -5.89 -3.62
CA ASP A 105 -7.34 -5.80 -2.17
C ASP A 105 -6.00 -5.69 -1.43
N HIS A 106 -6.07 -5.44 -0.10
CA HIS A 106 -4.91 -5.37 0.79
C HIS A 106 -4.94 -6.43 1.88
N LEU A 107 -6.13 -6.89 2.28
CA LEU A 107 -6.37 -7.83 3.38
C LEU A 107 -5.76 -7.31 4.71
N ALA A 108 -5.72 -6.01 4.87
CA ALA A 108 -5.07 -5.33 5.98
C ALA A 108 -5.77 -4.01 6.31
N TRP A 109 -5.91 -3.69 7.61
CA TRP A 109 -6.28 -2.33 8.00
C TRP A 109 -5.12 -1.36 7.78
N GLY A 110 -5.42 -0.09 7.55
CA GLY A 110 -4.38 0.92 7.42
C GLY A 110 -4.84 2.29 7.01
N LEU A 111 -3.86 3.09 6.62
CA LEU A 111 -4.01 4.45 6.14
C LEU A 111 -3.24 4.60 4.82
N ILE A 112 -3.87 5.22 3.85
CA ILE A 112 -3.26 5.58 2.57
C ILE A 112 -3.44 7.09 2.36
N GLY A 113 -2.35 7.80 2.03
CA GLY A 113 -2.42 9.23 1.81
C GLY A 113 -1.46 9.72 0.74
N VAL A 114 -1.85 10.77 0.05
CA VAL A 114 -1.04 11.35 -1.04
C VAL A 114 -0.01 12.31 -0.45
N TYR A 115 1.26 11.98 -0.63
CA TYR A 115 2.39 12.82 -0.24
C TYR A 115 2.76 13.84 -1.32
N ARG A 116 2.55 13.49 -2.60
CA ARG A 116 2.81 14.36 -3.75
C ARG A 116 1.87 14.06 -4.91
N GLY A 117 1.39 15.09 -5.59
CA GLY A 117 0.51 14.95 -6.74
C GLY A 117 -0.95 14.74 -6.38
N GLU A 118 -1.68 14.04 -7.24
CA GLU A 118 -3.11 13.82 -7.08
C GLU A 118 -3.53 12.48 -7.68
N GLN A 119 -4.41 11.78 -6.98
CA GLN A 119 -4.93 10.46 -7.38
C GLN A 119 -6.45 10.47 -7.47
N ALA A 120 -6.99 9.78 -8.47
CA ALA A 120 -8.38 9.36 -8.49
C ALA A 120 -8.45 7.89 -8.05
N GLU A 121 -9.38 7.59 -7.17
CA GLU A 121 -9.58 6.26 -6.62
C GLU A 121 -11.01 5.81 -6.80
N THR A 122 -11.17 4.56 -7.20
CA THR A 122 -12.46 3.88 -7.23
C THR A 122 -12.42 2.75 -6.23
N ILE A 123 -13.29 2.80 -5.23
CA ILE A 123 -13.43 1.79 -4.18
C ILE A 123 -14.62 0.90 -4.53
N TYR A 124 -14.40 -0.40 -4.42
CA TYR A 124 -15.40 -1.42 -4.74
C TYR A 124 -15.85 -2.14 -3.49
N GLN A 125 -17.10 -2.58 -3.54
CA GLN A 125 -17.67 -3.51 -2.58
C GLN A 125 -17.92 -4.85 -3.26
N ARG A 126 -17.55 -5.94 -2.59
CA ARG A 126 -17.85 -7.29 -3.03
C ARG A 126 -19.30 -7.64 -2.66
N MET A 127 -20.09 -8.07 -3.64
CA MET A 127 -21.53 -8.33 -3.52
C MET A 127 -21.86 -9.83 -3.35
N ASP A 128 -20.95 -10.72 -3.73
CA ASP A 128 -21.10 -12.16 -3.53
C ASP A 128 -20.62 -12.60 -2.13
N ASP A 129 -20.79 -13.87 -1.80
CA ASP A 129 -20.45 -14.45 -0.50
C ASP A 129 -18.98 -14.91 -0.36
N GLY A 130 -18.20 -14.77 -1.44
CA GLY A 130 -16.77 -15.14 -1.45
C GLY A 130 -16.48 -16.64 -1.44
N HIS A 131 -17.47 -17.51 -1.66
CA HIS A 131 -17.25 -18.96 -1.66
C HIS A 131 -16.48 -19.47 -2.89
N ASP A 132 -16.60 -18.79 -4.02
CA ASP A 132 -15.79 -19.08 -5.20
C ASP A 132 -14.56 -18.15 -5.21
N GLU A 133 -13.39 -18.72 -4.92
CA GLU A 133 -12.13 -17.98 -4.85
C GLU A 133 -11.69 -17.38 -6.20
N ASN A 134 -12.23 -17.90 -7.32
CA ASN A 134 -11.88 -17.45 -8.67
C ASN A 134 -12.86 -16.42 -9.23
N ARG A 135 -13.91 -16.09 -8.51
CA ARG A 135 -14.96 -15.17 -8.96
C ARG A 135 -15.29 -14.14 -7.90
N ALA A 136 -15.60 -12.94 -8.37
CA ALA A 136 -16.15 -11.88 -7.55
C ALA A 136 -17.16 -11.06 -8.34
N ASP A 137 -18.24 -10.68 -7.67
CA ASP A 137 -19.18 -9.67 -8.14
C ASP A 137 -18.87 -8.36 -7.39
N LEU A 138 -18.43 -7.35 -8.12
CA LEU A 138 -18.00 -6.07 -7.56
C LEU A 138 -18.89 -4.93 -8.04
N GLU A 139 -19.32 -4.11 -7.10
CA GLU A 139 -19.97 -2.83 -7.40
C GLU A 139 -19.11 -1.66 -6.93
N VAL A 140 -19.14 -0.54 -7.67
CA VAL A 140 -18.50 0.70 -7.23
C VAL A 140 -19.21 1.24 -6.00
N SER A 141 -18.48 1.35 -4.90
CA SER A 141 -18.98 1.89 -3.64
C SER A 141 -18.75 3.39 -3.53
N LYS A 142 -17.53 3.85 -3.90
CA LYS A 142 -17.12 5.26 -3.79
C LYS A 142 -16.16 5.62 -4.91
N GLU A 143 -16.18 6.88 -5.31
CA GLU A 143 -15.13 7.50 -6.10
C GLU A 143 -14.54 8.66 -5.30
N LEU A 144 -13.22 8.69 -5.17
CA LEU A 144 -12.50 9.69 -4.41
C LEU A 144 -11.51 10.42 -5.31
N ARG A 145 -11.26 11.67 -4.96
CA ARG A 145 -10.15 12.44 -5.48
C ARG A 145 -9.30 12.86 -4.30
N VAL A 146 -8.09 12.32 -4.22
CA VAL A 146 -7.19 12.49 -3.09
C VAL A 146 -6.02 13.37 -3.51
N ARG A 147 -5.84 14.50 -2.82
CA ARG A 147 -4.80 15.49 -3.07
C ARG A 147 -3.67 15.37 -2.07
N GLU A 148 -2.59 16.04 -2.37
CA GLU A 148 -1.45 16.17 -1.47
C GLU A 148 -1.88 16.57 -0.05
N GLY A 149 -1.43 15.79 0.95
CA GLY A 149 -1.80 15.93 2.35
C GLY A 149 -3.13 15.27 2.76
N GLU A 150 -3.96 14.85 1.80
CA GLU A 150 -5.21 14.13 2.08
C GLU A 150 -4.95 12.61 2.19
N PHE A 151 -5.77 11.93 2.99
CA PHE A 151 -5.68 10.49 3.21
C PHE A 151 -7.04 9.87 3.52
N TYR A 152 -7.10 8.55 3.43
CA TYR A 152 -8.28 7.76 3.78
C TYR A 152 -7.86 6.48 4.51
N THR A 153 -8.84 5.79 5.07
CA THR A 153 -8.67 4.58 5.87
C THR A 153 -9.02 3.34 5.07
N LEU A 154 -8.31 2.25 5.32
CA LEU A 154 -8.66 0.91 4.89
C LEU A 154 -9.15 0.11 6.10
N LEU A 155 -10.34 -0.48 5.99
CA LEU A 155 -10.94 -1.32 7.04
C LEU A 155 -11.65 -2.52 6.38
N PRO A 156 -10.91 -3.58 6.05
CA PRO A 156 -11.52 -4.78 5.46
C PRO A 156 -12.66 -5.34 6.30
N PRO A 157 -13.71 -5.88 5.65
CA PRO A 157 -13.87 -6.05 4.21
C PRO A 157 -14.49 -4.85 3.48
N ALA A 158 -14.85 -3.77 4.19
CA ALA A 158 -15.71 -2.72 3.63
C ALA A 158 -15.01 -1.81 2.60
N ASP A 159 -13.80 -1.35 2.87
CA ASP A 159 -13.11 -0.34 2.05
C ASP A 159 -11.72 -0.85 1.62
N ASP A 160 -11.61 -2.13 1.22
CA ASP A 160 -10.36 -2.81 0.95
C ASP A 160 -10.03 -2.93 -0.55
N ILE A 161 -11.03 -3.09 -1.39
CA ILE A 161 -10.83 -3.30 -2.83
C ILE A 161 -10.87 -1.97 -3.54
N HIS A 162 -9.76 -1.62 -4.23
CA HIS A 162 -9.70 -0.35 -4.95
C HIS A 162 -8.87 -0.38 -6.24
N TYR A 163 -9.03 0.68 -7.01
CA TYR A 163 -8.30 1.02 -8.22
C TYR A 163 -7.81 2.45 -8.11
N VAL A 164 -6.54 2.70 -8.42
CA VAL A 164 -5.89 4.01 -8.28
C VAL A 164 -5.30 4.47 -9.60
N THR A 165 -5.56 5.72 -9.96
CA THR A 165 -4.98 6.37 -11.14
C THR A 165 -4.37 7.72 -10.76
N THR A 166 -3.17 8.01 -11.26
CA THR A 166 -2.58 9.35 -11.16
C THR A 166 -3.27 10.29 -12.14
N ILE A 167 -3.79 11.41 -11.62
CA ILE A 167 -4.48 12.45 -12.41
C ILE A 167 -3.74 13.79 -12.40
N SER A 168 -2.64 13.92 -11.65
CA SER A 168 -1.71 15.06 -11.76
C SER A 168 -0.87 14.98 -13.04
N GLU A 169 -0.29 16.12 -13.48
CA GLU A 169 0.60 16.20 -14.66
C GLU A 169 1.88 15.37 -14.48
N GLY A 170 2.39 15.28 -13.24
CA GLY A 170 3.54 14.45 -12.88
C GLY A 170 3.12 13.16 -12.17
N ALA A 171 4.09 12.30 -11.84
CA ALA A 171 3.85 11.12 -11.03
C ALA A 171 3.29 11.50 -9.65
N SER A 172 2.33 10.74 -9.16
CA SER A 172 1.88 10.83 -7.77
C SER A 172 2.71 9.91 -6.87
N VAL A 173 2.81 10.30 -5.60
CA VAL A 173 3.42 9.50 -4.54
C VAL A 173 2.41 9.37 -3.41
N SER A 174 1.98 8.16 -3.11
CA SER A 174 1.19 7.86 -1.93
C SER A 174 2.00 7.08 -0.90
N ILE A 175 1.69 7.32 0.38
CA ILE A 175 2.28 6.65 1.53
C ILE A 175 1.24 5.69 2.10
N HIS A 176 1.65 4.46 2.31
CA HIS A 176 0.82 3.37 2.78
C HIS A 176 1.36 2.86 4.11
N LEU A 177 0.57 2.99 5.18
CA LEU A 177 0.81 2.36 6.47
C LEU A 177 -0.21 1.23 6.63
N LEU A 178 0.22 -0.01 6.54
CA LEU A 178 -0.68 -1.17 6.51
C LEU A 178 -0.26 -2.22 7.54
N ALA A 179 -1.26 -2.80 8.23
CA ALA A 179 -1.08 -4.01 9.00
C ALA A 179 -0.89 -5.17 8.03
N ASN A 180 0.19 -5.90 8.18
CA ASN A 180 0.64 -6.90 7.24
C ASN A 180 1.65 -6.36 6.21
N ASP A 181 2.57 -7.21 5.79
CA ASP A 181 3.52 -6.90 4.71
C ASP A 181 2.87 -7.14 3.33
N THR A 182 1.90 -6.28 3.01
CA THR A 182 0.95 -6.47 1.90
C THR A 182 1.60 -6.62 0.53
N ALA A 183 2.81 -6.09 0.34
CA ALA A 183 3.56 -6.29 -0.91
C ALA A 183 4.05 -7.73 -1.07
N CYS A 184 4.26 -8.44 0.04
CA CYS A 184 4.86 -9.77 0.08
C CYS A 184 3.88 -10.91 0.38
N VAL A 185 2.63 -10.61 0.67
CA VAL A 185 1.58 -11.62 0.85
C VAL A 185 0.76 -11.79 -0.43
N TRP A 186 0.26 -13.00 -0.64
CA TRP A 186 -0.68 -13.26 -1.71
C TRP A 186 -2.04 -12.67 -1.36
N ARG A 187 -2.59 -11.90 -2.28
CA ARG A 187 -3.89 -11.24 -2.24
C ARG A 187 -4.53 -11.29 -3.62
N HIS A 188 -5.51 -10.50 -3.91
CA HIS A 188 -6.32 -10.65 -5.10
C HIS A 188 -6.21 -9.43 -6.01
N LYS A 189 -6.23 -9.68 -7.32
CA LYS A 189 -6.63 -8.71 -8.33
C LYS A 189 -7.92 -9.16 -8.99
N PHE A 190 -8.71 -8.20 -9.41
CA PHE A 190 -10.08 -8.40 -9.85
C PHE A 190 -10.28 -7.85 -11.26
N GLU A 191 -11.10 -8.56 -12.05
CA GLU A 191 -11.55 -8.15 -13.37
C GLU A 191 -13.10 -8.11 -13.36
N PRO A 192 -13.72 -6.98 -12.99
CA PRO A 192 -15.17 -6.91 -12.79
C PRO A 192 -16.00 -7.28 -14.01
N GLU A 193 -15.55 -6.90 -15.24
CA GLU A 193 -16.27 -7.22 -16.47
C GLU A 193 -16.34 -8.74 -16.73
N ALA A 194 -15.29 -9.46 -16.37
CA ALA A 194 -15.22 -10.91 -16.49
C ALA A 194 -15.75 -11.64 -15.25
N GLY A 195 -15.88 -10.92 -14.14
CA GLY A 195 -16.23 -11.46 -12.83
C GLY A 195 -15.16 -12.43 -12.30
N THR A 196 -13.89 -12.22 -12.64
CA THR A 196 -12.79 -13.14 -12.25
C THR A 196 -11.88 -12.52 -11.21
N VAL A 197 -11.28 -13.42 -10.40
CA VAL A 197 -10.29 -13.11 -9.37
C VAL A 197 -9.03 -13.89 -9.68
N GLU A 198 -7.88 -13.23 -9.57
CA GLU A 198 -6.58 -13.86 -9.72
C GLU A 198 -5.72 -13.59 -8.50
N ALA A 199 -4.87 -14.56 -8.12
CA ALA A 199 -3.87 -14.37 -7.09
C ALA A 199 -2.87 -13.27 -7.53
N PHE A 200 -2.55 -12.36 -6.60
CA PHE A 200 -1.72 -11.20 -6.87
C PHE A 200 -0.73 -10.94 -5.73
N ARG A 201 0.49 -10.58 -6.11
CA ARG A 201 1.53 -10.10 -5.19
C ARG A 201 2.35 -9.04 -5.89
N SER A 202 2.41 -7.83 -5.34
CA SER A 202 3.09 -6.70 -5.98
C SER A 202 4.62 -6.77 -5.84
N GLY A 203 5.13 -7.18 -4.70
CA GLY A 203 6.55 -7.07 -4.35
C GLY A 203 6.98 -5.63 -4.08
N TYR A 204 8.26 -5.45 -3.78
CA TYR A 204 8.91 -4.14 -3.62
C TYR A 204 9.97 -3.91 -4.69
N SER A 205 10.19 -2.67 -5.09
CA SER A 205 11.28 -2.25 -5.97
C SER A 205 12.65 -2.29 -5.30
N ASN A 206 12.70 -2.23 -3.96
CA ASN A 206 13.94 -2.08 -3.17
C ASN A 206 14.17 -3.14 -2.10
N ALA A 207 13.30 -4.14 -1.99
CA ALA A 207 13.43 -5.21 -1.01
C ALA A 207 12.85 -6.52 -1.56
N ALA A 208 13.43 -7.65 -1.18
CA ALA A 208 12.89 -8.96 -1.52
C ALA A 208 11.79 -9.39 -0.56
N CYS A 209 10.87 -10.23 -1.04
CA CYS A 209 9.91 -10.93 -0.21
C CYS A 209 10.54 -12.24 0.28
N VAL A 210 10.75 -12.36 1.59
CA VAL A 210 11.48 -13.48 2.21
C VAL A 210 10.70 -14.78 2.19
N ASN A 211 9.37 -14.70 2.20
CA ASN A 211 8.51 -15.88 2.14
C ASN A 211 8.10 -16.13 0.69
N GLU A 212 8.81 -17.03 0.03
CA GLU A 212 8.27 -17.72 -1.14
C GLU A 212 7.14 -18.67 -0.71
N GLU A 213 6.12 -18.16 -0.03
CA GLU A 213 4.87 -18.89 0.03
C GLU A 213 4.43 -19.07 -1.42
N ARG A 214 4.34 -20.33 -1.81
CA ARG A 214 3.90 -20.68 -3.17
C ARG A 214 2.57 -20.01 -3.42
N GLU A 215 2.40 -19.52 -4.64
CA GLU A 215 1.06 -19.14 -5.13
C GLU A 215 0.03 -20.13 -4.57
N PRO A 216 -1.09 -19.65 -3.97
CA PRO A 216 -2.13 -20.55 -3.46
C PRO A 216 -2.42 -21.59 -4.53
N VAL A 217 -2.32 -22.87 -4.17
CA VAL A 217 -2.53 -23.96 -5.12
C VAL A 217 -3.97 -23.85 -5.62
N ARG A 218 -4.12 -23.59 -6.89
CA ARG A 218 -5.41 -23.54 -7.60
C ARG A 218 -6.16 -24.86 -7.47
#